data_51f8055dc90446b9098441d551b7d28b
#
_entry.id   51f8055dc90446b9098441d551b7d28b
#
_cell.length_a   1.000
_cell.length_b   1.000
_cell.length_c   1.000
_cell.angle_alpha   90.00
_cell.angle_beta   90.00
_cell.angle_gamma   90.00
#
_symmetry.space_group_name_H-M   'P 1'
#
loop_
_entity.id
_entity.type
_entity.pdbx_description
1 polymer ?
#
loop_
_entity_poly.entity_id
_entity_poly.type
_entity_poly.pdbx_seq_one_letter_code
_entity_poly.pdbx_strand_id
1 'polypeptide(L)'
;FNYTWLTLYNGTWYYVYKSSVNWNYTGLTLYNKSWYYVRKGCVDWSYTGLTQYYGTWYYVEKGCLNWGYSGLTRYNGTWYYIDHGVLNWKYTGLTYYVDCWYYVENGILTWKYTGVTKYYGTWYYVQNSAINWKYSGTFTQNGHLYQISYGIVVG
;
A
#
# COMPACT_ATOMS: atom_id res chain seq x y z
N PHE A 1 -9.65 22.38 -28.57
CA PHE A 1 -8.72 21.44 -27.97
C PHE A 1 -9.08 21.20 -26.50
N ASN A 2 -9.24 19.91 -26.10
CA ASN A 2 -9.56 19.52 -24.73
C ASN A 2 -8.26 19.28 -23.95
N TYR A 3 -7.47 20.33 -23.71
CA TYR A 3 -6.27 20.19 -22.91
C TYR A 3 -6.59 20.21 -21.42
N THR A 4 -6.02 19.27 -20.70
CA THR A 4 -5.96 19.27 -19.24
C THR A 4 -4.52 19.53 -18.83
N TRP A 5 -4.28 20.48 -17.93
CA TRP A 5 -2.95 20.79 -17.43
C TRP A 5 -2.99 21.40 -16.04
N LEU A 6 -1.84 21.45 -15.39
CA LEU A 6 -1.67 22.22 -14.17
C LEU A 6 -1.11 23.59 -14.48
N THR A 7 -1.64 24.61 -13.82
CA THR A 7 -1.18 26.00 -13.92
C THR A 7 -0.89 26.55 -12.54
N LEU A 8 0.25 27.23 -12.39
CA LEU A 8 0.64 27.89 -11.14
C LEU A 8 0.17 29.35 -11.15
N TYR A 9 -0.58 29.72 -10.11
CA TYR A 9 -0.98 31.10 -9.90
C TYR A 9 -0.97 31.42 -8.40
N ASN A 10 -0.26 32.48 -8.03
CA ASN A 10 -0.10 32.92 -6.62
C ASN A 10 0.25 31.78 -5.67
N GLY A 11 1.21 30.92 -6.06
CA GLY A 11 1.68 29.80 -5.22
C GLY A 11 0.78 28.58 -5.18
N THR A 12 -0.35 28.57 -5.87
CA THR A 12 -1.29 27.44 -5.94
C THR A 12 -1.30 26.85 -7.34
N TRP A 13 -1.23 25.51 -7.41
CA TRP A 13 -1.36 24.78 -8.67
C TRP A 13 -2.81 24.38 -8.90
N TYR A 14 -3.38 24.85 -10.01
CA TYR A 14 -4.77 24.61 -10.39
C TYR A 14 -4.87 23.63 -11.54
N TYR A 15 -5.87 22.76 -11.45
CA TYR A 15 -6.24 21.85 -12.54
C TYR A 15 -7.16 22.55 -13.53
N VAL A 16 -6.66 22.74 -14.75
CA VAL A 16 -7.37 23.43 -15.81
C VAL A 16 -7.90 22.44 -16.83
N TYR A 17 -9.17 22.55 -17.15
CA TYR A 17 -9.85 21.80 -18.19
C TYR A 17 -10.68 22.76 -19.06
N LYS A 18 -10.50 22.67 -20.37
CA LYS A 18 -11.19 23.58 -21.32
C LYS A 18 -11.06 25.06 -20.94
N SER A 19 -9.83 25.49 -20.69
CA SER A 19 -9.45 26.87 -20.37
C SER A 19 -10.01 27.44 -19.06
N SER A 20 -10.57 26.60 -18.19
CA SER A 20 -11.08 27.02 -16.88
C SER A 20 -10.60 26.07 -15.78
N VAL A 21 -10.50 26.58 -14.56
CA VAL A 21 -10.23 25.72 -13.40
C VAL A 21 -11.44 24.79 -13.20
N ASN A 22 -11.17 23.49 -13.16
CA ASN A 22 -12.20 22.50 -12.87
C ASN A 22 -12.25 22.20 -11.36
N TRP A 23 -13.08 22.95 -10.64
CA TRP A 23 -13.26 22.83 -9.19
C TRP A 23 -13.89 21.51 -8.76
N ASN A 24 -14.48 20.75 -9.69
CA ASN A 24 -15.10 19.46 -9.41
C ASN A 24 -14.12 18.29 -9.54
N TYR A 25 -12.92 18.52 -10.06
CA TYR A 25 -11.96 17.44 -10.26
C TYR A 25 -11.24 17.08 -8.96
N THR A 26 -11.26 15.81 -8.64
CA THR A 26 -10.45 15.19 -7.57
C THR A 26 -9.88 13.90 -8.11
N GLY A 27 -8.55 13.74 -8.06
CA GLY A 27 -7.85 12.57 -8.57
C GLY A 27 -6.45 12.88 -9.06
N LEU A 28 -5.87 11.96 -9.81
CA LEU A 28 -4.51 12.10 -10.35
C LEU A 28 -4.52 12.87 -11.68
N THR A 29 -3.49 13.66 -11.88
CA THR A 29 -3.19 14.30 -13.16
C THR A 29 -1.70 14.25 -13.47
N LEU A 30 -1.35 14.03 -14.74
CA LEU A 30 0.03 14.02 -15.23
C LEU A 30 0.46 15.42 -15.64
N TYR A 31 1.59 15.87 -15.09
CA TYR A 31 2.21 17.13 -15.48
C TYR A 31 3.73 17.01 -15.42
N ASN A 32 4.42 17.39 -16.51
CA ASN A 32 5.88 17.30 -16.62
C ASN A 32 6.45 15.94 -16.15
N LYS A 33 5.87 14.83 -16.64
CA LYS A 33 6.28 13.44 -16.35
C LYS A 33 6.07 12.99 -14.89
N SER A 34 5.40 13.78 -14.07
CA SER A 34 5.05 13.44 -12.69
C SER A 34 3.54 13.45 -12.50
N TRP A 35 3.06 12.59 -11.61
CA TRP A 35 1.63 12.51 -11.27
C TRP A 35 1.36 13.23 -9.97
N TYR A 36 0.37 14.10 -9.98
CA TYR A 36 -0.03 14.92 -8.84
C TYR A 36 -1.46 14.61 -8.43
N TYR A 37 -1.71 14.66 -7.13
CA TYR A 37 -3.06 14.52 -6.59
C TYR A 37 -3.74 15.87 -6.51
N VAL A 38 -4.88 15.98 -7.19
CA VAL A 38 -5.73 17.16 -7.21
C VAL A 38 -6.95 16.89 -6.35
N ARG A 39 -7.31 17.86 -5.52
CA ARG A 39 -8.55 17.85 -4.75
C ARG A 39 -9.30 19.14 -5.03
N LYS A 40 -10.55 18.98 -5.53
CA LYS A 40 -11.41 20.12 -5.85
C LYS A 40 -10.66 21.19 -6.65
N GLY A 41 -10.02 20.77 -7.73
CA GLY A 41 -9.37 21.66 -8.68
C GLY A 41 -7.99 22.18 -8.32
N CYS A 42 -7.46 21.87 -7.13
CA CYS A 42 -6.13 22.30 -6.69
C CYS A 42 -5.26 21.11 -6.33
N VAL A 43 -3.94 21.20 -6.59
CA VAL A 43 -3.00 20.19 -6.11
C VAL A 43 -2.99 20.21 -4.58
N ASP A 44 -3.24 19.05 -3.98
CA ASP A 44 -3.26 18.90 -2.54
C ASP A 44 -1.97 18.26 -2.03
N TRP A 45 -1.02 19.11 -1.64
CA TRP A 45 0.29 18.70 -1.13
C TRP A 45 0.23 18.02 0.25
N SER A 46 -0.90 18.11 0.93
CA SER A 46 -1.09 17.46 2.24
C SER A 46 -1.56 16.02 2.12
N TYR A 47 -2.02 15.58 0.94
CA TYR A 47 -2.59 14.24 0.77
C TYR A 47 -1.50 13.18 0.74
N THR A 48 -1.65 12.18 1.61
CA THR A 48 -0.88 10.93 1.61
C THR A 48 -1.86 9.78 1.78
N GLY A 49 -1.83 8.82 0.85
CA GLY A 49 -2.74 7.67 0.88
C GLY A 49 -2.99 7.09 -0.51
N LEU A 50 -4.05 6.30 -0.60
CA LEU A 50 -4.43 5.66 -1.86
C LEU A 50 -5.42 6.50 -2.65
N THR A 51 -5.28 6.49 -3.95
CA THR A 51 -6.25 7.05 -4.90
C THR A 51 -6.40 6.14 -6.10
N GLN A 52 -7.62 6.04 -6.62
CA GLN A 52 -7.90 5.22 -7.79
C GLN A 52 -7.87 6.07 -9.06
N TYR A 53 -7.21 5.54 -10.10
CA TYR A 53 -7.18 6.16 -11.42
C TYR A 53 -7.32 5.07 -12.48
N TYR A 54 -8.40 5.17 -13.29
CA TYR A 54 -8.74 4.16 -14.30
C TYR A 54 -8.69 2.71 -13.78
N GLY A 55 -9.29 2.47 -12.61
CA GLY A 55 -9.41 1.13 -12.02
C GLY A 55 -8.19 0.63 -11.25
N THR A 56 -7.06 1.33 -11.30
CA THR A 56 -5.84 0.99 -10.56
C THR A 56 -5.66 1.89 -9.36
N TRP A 57 -5.24 1.33 -8.23
CA TRP A 57 -4.97 2.07 -7.00
C TRP A 57 -3.50 2.42 -6.90
N TYR A 58 -3.22 3.70 -6.69
CA TYR A 58 -1.88 4.26 -6.59
C TYR A 58 -1.63 4.87 -5.23
N TYR A 59 -0.38 4.81 -4.78
CA TYR A 59 0.06 5.43 -3.54
C TYR A 59 0.57 6.84 -3.82
N VAL A 60 -0.04 7.80 -3.16
CA VAL A 60 0.32 9.22 -3.18
C VAL A 60 0.97 9.58 -1.86
N GLU A 61 2.07 10.30 -1.90
CA GLU A 61 2.74 10.85 -0.74
C GLU A 61 2.96 12.35 -0.95
N LYS A 62 2.43 13.14 -0.01
CA LYS A 62 2.54 14.61 -0.07
C LYS A 62 2.17 15.15 -1.45
N GLY A 63 1.03 14.75 -1.96
CA GLY A 63 0.46 15.23 -3.22
C GLY A 63 1.07 14.68 -4.49
N CYS A 64 2.10 13.83 -4.41
CA CYS A 64 2.76 13.23 -5.57
C CYS A 64 2.64 11.70 -5.53
N LEU A 65 2.42 11.08 -6.69
CA LEU A 65 2.49 9.62 -6.80
C LEU A 65 3.92 9.18 -6.52
N ASN A 66 4.08 8.29 -5.53
CA ASN A 66 5.39 7.78 -5.12
C ASN A 66 5.65 6.38 -5.67
N TRP A 67 6.34 6.30 -6.82
CA TRP A 67 6.72 5.02 -7.44
C TRP A 67 7.79 4.25 -6.66
N GLY A 68 8.47 4.90 -5.72
CA GLY A 68 9.49 4.26 -4.89
C GLY A 68 8.94 3.56 -3.65
N TYR A 69 7.66 3.75 -3.32
CA TYR A 69 7.09 3.18 -2.11
C TYR A 69 6.68 1.74 -2.32
N SER A 70 7.15 0.86 -1.43
CA SER A 70 6.67 -0.52 -1.30
C SER A 70 6.47 -0.82 0.19
N GLY A 71 5.31 -1.37 0.55
CA GLY A 71 4.96 -1.66 1.93
C GLY A 71 3.47 -1.54 2.20
N LEU A 72 3.12 -1.42 3.48
CA LEU A 72 1.72 -1.30 3.90
C LEU A 72 1.27 0.15 3.95
N THR A 73 0.04 0.38 3.54
CA THR A 73 -0.66 1.65 3.75
C THR A 73 -2.11 1.40 4.19
N ARG A 74 -2.62 2.26 5.04
CA ARG A 74 -4.00 2.16 5.53
C ARG A 74 -4.91 3.08 4.73
N TYR A 75 -6.05 2.53 4.26
CA TYR A 75 -7.07 3.29 3.57
C TYR A 75 -8.46 2.80 4.01
N ASN A 76 -9.30 3.71 4.46
CA ASN A 76 -10.64 3.40 4.97
C ASN A 76 -10.67 2.23 5.99
N GLY A 77 -9.70 2.23 6.91
CA GLY A 77 -9.64 1.22 7.98
C GLY A 77 -8.98 -0.10 7.60
N THR A 78 -8.69 -0.34 6.33
CA THR A 78 -8.04 -1.56 5.83
C THR A 78 -6.60 -1.29 5.44
N TRP A 79 -5.70 -2.24 5.70
CA TRP A 79 -4.30 -2.18 5.31
C TRP A 79 -4.07 -2.91 3.99
N TYR A 80 -3.42 -2.24 3.06
CA TYR A 80 -3.13 -2.75 1.72
C TYR A 80 -1.64 -2.79 1.45
N TYR A 81 -1.21 -3.76 0.65
CA TYR A 81 0.18 -3.88 0.22
C TYR A 81 0.42 -3.13 -1.09
N ILE A 82 1.38 -2.22 -1.06
CA ILE A 82 1.81 -1.42 -2.20
C ILE A 82 3.14 -1.95 -2.70
N ASP A 83 3.27 -2.08 -3.99
CA ASP A 83 4.50 -2.47 -4.68
C ASP A 83 4.85 -1.42 -5.73
N HIS A 84 5.96 -0.69 -5.51
CA HIS A 84 6.39 0.38 -6.40
C HIS A 84 5.25 1.36 -6.74
N GLY A 85 4.58 1.87 -5.72
CA GLY A 85 3.53 2.87 -5.85
C GLY A 85 2.16 2.36 -6.28
N VAL A 86 2.00 1.06 -6.54
CA VAL A 86 0.75 0.44 -7.02
C VAL A 86 0.26 -0.60 -6.03
N LEU A 87 -1.03 -0.62 -5.73
CA LEU A 87 -1.63 -1.66 -4.90
C LEU A 87 -1.54 -3.01 -5.62
N ASN A 88 -0.87 -3.97 -4.98
CA ASN A 88 -0.62 -5.30 -5.55
C ASN A 88 -1.59 -6.34 -4.97
N TRP A 89 -2.69 -6.59 -5.66
CA TRP A 89 -3.71 -7.58 -5.29
C TRP A 89 -3.24 -9.04 -5.38
N LYS A 90 -2.07 -9.29 -5.99
CA LYS A 90 -1.53 -10.65 -6.15
C LYS A 90 -0.53 -11.03 -5.07
N TYR A 91 -0.11 -10.07 -4.25
CA TYR A 91 0.88 -10.32 -3.23
C TYR A 91 0.27 -11.10 -2.06
N THR A 92 0.90 -12.24 -1.73
CA THR A 92 0.63 -13.01 -0.53
C THR A 92 1.96 -13.37 0.11
N GLY A 93 2.16 -13.00 1.38
CA GLY A 93 3.41 -13.25 2.08
C GLY A 93 3.69 -12.24 3.18
N LEU A 94 4.92 -12.27 3.68
CA LEU A 94 5.36 -11.38 4.75
C LEU A 94 5.84 -10.04 4.21
N THR A 95 5.52 -8.97 4.94
CA THR A 95 6.04 -7.63 4.70
C THR A 95 6.38 -6.96 6.03
N TYR A 96 7.46 -6.18 6.04
CA TYR A 96 7.90 -5.44 7.22
C TYR A 96 7.29 -4.05 7.26
N TYR A 97 6.74 -3.67 8.42
CA TYR A 97 6.18 -2.34 8.61
C TYR A 97 6.25 -1.94 10.09
N VAL A 98 6.87 -0.81 10.37
CA VAL A 98 7.01 -0.21 11.72
C VAL A 98 7.36 -1.27 12.79
N ASP A 99 8.58 -1.80 12.67
CA ASP A 99 9.16 -2.75 13.63
C ASP A 99 8.43 -4.10 13.79
N CYS A 100 7.52 -4.44 12.86
CA CYS A 100 6.81 -5.72 12.89
C CYS A 100 6.69 -6.33 11.49
N TRP A 101 6.66 -7.66 11.43
CA TRP A 101 6.41 -8.43 10.21
C TRP A 101 4.97 -8.87 10.17
N TYR A 102 4.27 -8.52 9.10
CA TYR A 102 2.86 -8.85 8.88
C TYR A 102 2.68 -9.77 7.69
N TYR A 103 1.68 -10.64 7.79
CA TYR A 103 1.26 -11.51 6.69
C TYR A 103 0.11 -10.87 5.91
N VAL A 104 0.36 -10.68 4.63
CA VAL A 104 -0.60 -10.13 3.68
C VAL A 104 -1.13 -11.26 2.80
N GLU A 105 -2.41 -11.25 2.52
CA GLU A 105 -3.07 -12.22 1.64
C GLU A 105 -3.84 -11.47 0.55
N ASN A 106 -3.46 -11.74 -0.72
CA ASN A 106 -4.05 -11.06 -1.87
C ASN A 106 -4.08 -9.54 -1.72
N GLY A 107 -2.96 -8.96 -1.33
CA GLY A 107 -2.79 -7.52 -1.17
C GLY A 107 -3.41 -6.90 0.08
N ILE A 108 -4.03 -7.69 0.96
CA ILE A 108 -4.76 -7.18 2.14
C ILE A 108 -4.23 -7.83 3.42
N LEU A 109 -4.02 -7.01 4.43
CA LEU A 109 -3.75 -7.47 5.80
C LEU A 109 -5.09 -7.69 6.50
N THR A 110 -5.50 -8.97 6.63
CA THR A 110 -6.84 -9.33 7.13
C THR A 110 -6.91 -9.54 8.64
N TRP A 111 -5.77 -9.69 9.32
CA TRP A 111 -5.63 -10.03 10.74
C TRP A 111 -6.15 -11.45 11.10
N LYS A 112 -6.43 -12.27 10.08
CA LYS A 112 -7.07 -13.59 10.28
C LYS A 112 -6.11 -14.77 10.11
N TYR A 113 -4.95 -14.57 9.48
CA TYR A 113 -4.04 -15.67 9.20
C TYR A 113 -3.30 -16.11 10.45
N THR A 114 -3.34 -17.41 10.74
CA THR A 114 -2.49 -18.07 11.73
C THR A 114 -1.94 -19.33 11.09
N GLY A 115 -0.60 -19.46 11.08
CA GLY A 115 0.06 -20.58 10.43
C GLY A 115 1.54 -20.36 10.27
N VAL A 116 2.19 -21.27 9.53
CA VAL A 116 3.60 -21.11 9.16
C VAL A 116 3.70 -20.63 7.70
N THR A 117 4.64 -19.74 7.45
CA THR A 117 4.90 -19.21 6.11
C THR A 117 6.38 -19.06 5.85
N LYS A 118 6.80 -19.26 4.61
CA LYS A 118 8.21 -19.18 4.20
C LYS A 118 8.53 -17.81 3.63
N TYR A 119 9.66 -17.23 4.07
CA TYR A 119 10.16 -15.97 3.56
C TYR A 119 11.67 -16.03 3.43
N TYR A 120 12.20 -15.84 2.23
CA TYR A 120 13.63 -15.95 1.90
C TYR A 120 14.31 -17.19 2.51
N GLY A 121 13.67 -18.37 2.36
CA GLY A 121 14.23 -19.65 2.78
C GLY A 121 13.97 -20.04 4.25
N THR A 122 13.53 -19.15 5.09
CA THR A 122 13.20 -19.39 6.49
C THR A 122 11.68 -19.46 6.68
N TRP A 123 11.23 -20.43 7.51
CA TRP A 123 9.82 -20.54 7.89
C TRP A 123 9.57 -19.84 9.22
N TYR A 124 8.48 -19.07 9.25
CA TYR A 124 8.08 -18.29 10.42
C TYR A 124 6.67 -18.65 10.86
N TYR A 125 6.44 -18.59 12.17
CA TYR A 125 5.11 -18.73 12.75
C TYR A 125 4.41 -17.37 12.81
N VAL A 126 3.26 -17.32 12.19
CA VAL A 126 2.40 -16.13 12.13
C VAL A 126 1.15 -16.41 12.95
N GLN A 127 0.77 -15.46 13.80
CA GLN A 127 -0.47 -15.51 14.56
C GLN A 127 -1.23 -14.20 14.38
N ASN A 128 -2.50 -14.29 13.97
CA ASN A 128 -3.33 -13.13 13.67
C ASN A 128 -2.61 -12.16 12.72
N SER A 129 -2.04 -12.71 11.66
CA SER A 129 -1.32 -12.00 10.58
C SER A 129 -0.06 -11.24 11.01
N ALA A 130 0.52 -11.53 12.18
CA ALA A 130 1.82 -10.99 12.60
C ALA A 130 2.75 -12.11 13.03
N ILE A 131 4.08 -12.00 12.76
CA ILE A 131 5.03 -12.98 13.29
C ILE A 131 5.00 -12.91 14.81
N ASN A 132 4.79 -14.07 15.45
CA ASN A 132 4.81 -14.16 16.91
C ASN A 132 6.18 -14.62 17.40
N TRP A 133 7.07 -13.67 17.64
CA TRP A 133 8.43 -13.92 18.13
C TRP A 133 8.49 -14.49 19.56
N LYS A 134 7.36 -14.49 20.28
CA LYS A 134 7.29 -15.05 21.65
C LYS A 134 6.85 -16.50 21.67
N TYR A 135 6.36 -17.01 20.53
CA TYR A 135 5.83 -18.37 20.47
C TYR A 135 6.95 -19.40 20.35
N SER A 136 6.93 -20.38 21.26
CA SER A 136 7.76 -21.60 21.18
C SER A 136 6.86 -22.78 21.50
N GLY A 137 6.90 -23.84 20.67
CA GLY A 137 6.04 -25.00 20.80
C GLY A 137 5.84 -25.70 19.46
N THR A 138 4.74 -26.39 19.31
CA THR A 138 4.39 -27.11 18.10
C THR A 138 3.18 -26.49 17.41
N PHE A 139 3.13 -26.57 16.10
CA PHE A 139 1.99 -26.15 15.30
C PHE A 139 1.77 -27.11 14.15
N THR A 140 0.52 -27.53 13.94
CA THR A 140 0.17 -28.43 12.83
C THR A 140 -0.52 -27.65 11.73
N GLN A 141 0.00 -27.77 10.50
CA GLN A 141 -0.61 -27.16 9.30
C GLN A 141 -0.61 -28.19 8.18
N ASN A 142 -1.77 -28.39 7.56
CA ASN A 142 -1.96 -29.35 6.47
C ASN A 142 -1.43 -30.76 6.81
N GLY A 143 -1.66 -31.21 8.05
CA GLY A 143 -1.22 -32.52 8.52
C GLY A 143 0.26 -32.64 8.87
N HIS A 144 1.04 -31.58 8.69
CA HIS A 144 2.45 -31.53 9.07
C HIS A 144 2.66 -30.84 10.41
N LEU A 145 3.43 -31.48 11.31
CA LEU A 145 3.77 -30.94 12.63
C LEU A 145 5.08 -30.17 12.54
N TYR A 146 5.04 -28.90 12.88
CA TYR A 146 6.20 -27.99 12.91
C TYR A 146 6.64 -27.74 14.35
N GLN A 147 7.96 -27.76 14.57
CA GLN A 147 8.58 -27.33 15.82
C GLN A 147 8.97 -25.84 15.67
N ILE A 148 8.56 -25.02 16.63
CA ILE A 148 8.76 -23.58 16.56
C ILE A 148 9.53 -23.12 17.79
N SER A 149 10.56 -22.30 17.58
CA SER A 149 11.33 -21.66 18.63
C SER A 149 11.39 -20.16 18.36
N TYR A 150 10.81 -19.37 19.26
CA TYR A 150 10.77 -17.90 19.14
C TYR A 150 10.33 -17.43 17.73
N GLY A 151 9.19 -17.97 17.28
CA GLY A 151 8.58 -17.60 16.01
C GLY A 151 9.24 -18.18 14.75
N ILE A 152 10.31 -18.93 14.87
CA ILE A 152 11.04 -19.57 13.76
C ILE A 152 10.81 -21.07 13.77
N VAL A 153 10.52 -21.65 12.62
CA VAL A 153 10.39 -23.10 12.47
C VAL A 153 11.79 -23.73 12.51
N VAL A 154 11.99 -24.69 13.41
CA VAL A 154 13.28 -25.37 13.62
C VAL A 154 13.24 -26.87 13.32
N GLY A 155 12.05 -27.42 13.04
CA GLY A 155 11.87 -28.83 12.68
C GLY A 155 10.47 -29.14 12.19
#